data_2cc03d1c62d0b86dcc948eab3f65a0ae
#
_entry.id   2cc03d1c62d0b86dcc948eab3f65a0ae
#
_cell.length_a   1.000
_cell.length_b   1.000
_cell.length_c   1.000
_cell.angle_alpha   90.00
_cell.angle_beta   90.00
_cell.angle_gamma   90.00
#
_symmetry.space_group_name_H-M   'P 1'
#
loop_
_entity.id
_entity.type
_entity.pdbx_description
1 polymer ?
#
loop_
_entity_poly.entity_id
_entity_poly.type
_entity_poly.pdbx_seq_one_letter_code
_entity_poly.pdbx_strand_id
1 'polypeptide(L)'
;EDSIRRQLHEGLEIRAKGDKVADAEALKLVAQPVLYRDTDGYQIKPHPDGSKKVVTMQLYCPADESQRDLGTTLYRASLKGLINVGSYGLEPVKTLPFLPNVGYAFVVLKAYHSLLKMSWHGRQKVHTTSEHPRITLLNTFYVKEGVGF
;
A
#
# COMPACT_ATOMS: atom_id res chain seq x y z
N GLU A 1 -5.77 3.56 18.15
CA GLU A 1 -6.89 3.71 17.20
C GLU A 1 -6.95 5.12 16.64
N ASP A 2 -6.93 6.15 17.47
CA ASP A 2 -7.03 7.56 17.05
C ASP A 2 -5.87 8.02 16.16
N SER A 3 -4.66 7.49 16.37
CA SER A 3 -3.49 7.82 15.54
C SER A 3 -3.67 7.33 14.08
N ILE A 4 -4.22 6.14 13.87
CA ILE A 4 -4.44 5.58 12.53
C ILE A 4 -5.55 6.36 11.83
N ARG A 5 -6.64 6.64 12.52
CA ARG A 5 -7.75 7.45 11.97
C ARG A 5 -7.27 8.82 11.53
N ARG A 6 -6.48 9.49 12.37
CA ARG A 6 -5.92 10.81 12.04
C ARG A 6 -5.01 10.75 10.82
N GLN A 7 -4.11 9.77 10.74
CA GLN A 7 -3.19 9.63 9.60
C GLN A 7 -3.95 9.33 8.29
N LEU A 8 -4.98 8.50 8.34
CA LEU A 8 -5.83 8.23 7.18
C LEU A 8 -6.60 9.47 6.76
N HIS A 9 -7.18 10.20 7.70
CA HIS A 9 -7.90 11.43 7.43
C HIS A 9 -7.00 12.49 6.79
N GLU A 10 -5.82 12.76 7.37
CA GLU A 10 -4.82 13.66 6.78
C GLU A 10 -4.43 13.26 5.34
N GLY A 11 -4.28 11.96 5.10
CA GLY A 11 -4.01 11.44 3.76
C GLY A 11 -5.17 11.67 2.80
N LEU A 12 -6.40 11.48 3.24
CA LEU A 12 -7.61 11.70 2.44
C LEU A 12 -7.80 13.19 2.10
N GLU A 13 -7.49 14.11 3.02
CA GLU A 13 -7.52 15.56 2.74
C GLU A 13 -6.48 15.94 1.67
N ILE A 14 -5.25 15.41 1.76
CA ILE A 14 -4.24 15.62 0.72
C ILE A 14 -4.72 15.08 -0.62
N ARG A 15 -5.36 13.92 -0.60
CA ARG A 15 -5.93 13.27 -1.79
C ARG A 15 -7.04 14.11 -2.39
N ALA A 16 -8.03 14.53 -1.61
CA ALA A 16 -9.16 15.35 -2.04
C ALA A 16 -8.69 16.65 -2.69
N LYS A 17 -7.74 17.34 -2.05
CA LYS A 17 -7.14 18.56 -2.60
C LYS A 17 -6.47 18.33 -3.94
N GLY A 18 -5.71 17.25 -4.10
CA GLY A 18 -5.03 16.92 -5.35
C GLY A 18 -5.98 16.51 -6.47
N ASP A 19 -7.06 15.80 -6.11
CA ASP A 19 -8.14 15.41 -7.04
C ASP A 19 -9.18 16.53 -7.27
N LYS A 20 -9.00 17.72 -6.66
CA LYS A 20 -9.87 18.89 -6.78
C LYS A 20 -11.33 18.64 -6.33
N VAL A 21 -11.53 17.78 -5.35
CA VAL A 21 -12.81 17.59 -4.63
C VAL A 21 -12.85 18.51 -3.41
N ALA A 22 -14.05 18.78 -2.91
CA ALA A 22 -14.27 19.75 -1.84
C ALA A 22 -13.49 19.38 -0.55
N ASP A 23 -13.58 18.12 -0.13
CA ASP A 23 -12.94 17.59 1.08
C ASP A 23 -12.86 16.05 1.01
N ALA A 24 -12.35 15.43 2.08
CA ALA A 24 -12.25 13.97 2.18
C ALA A 24 -13.63 13.27 2.15
N GLU A 25 -14.66 13.89 2.66
CA GLU A 25 -16.02 13.32 2.75
C GLU A 25 -16.72 13.28 1.39
N ALA A 26 -16.32 14.16 0.47
CA ALA A 26 -16.78 14.16 -0.91
C ALA A 26 -16.22 12.97 -1.74
N LEU A 27 -15.19 12.30 -1.23
CA LEU A 27 -14.64 11.08 -1.83
C LEU A 27 -15.58 9.89 -1.60
N LYS A 28 -16.52 9.67 -2.50
CA LYS A 28 -17.42 8.51 -2.45
C LYS A 28 -16.66 7.26 -2.87
N LEU A 29 -16.51 6.31 -1.95
CA LEU A 29 -15.66 5.14 -2.12
C LEU A 29 -16.48 3.85 -2.22
N VAL A 30 -15.99 2.91 -3.02
CA VAL A 30 -16.48 1.54 -3.12
C VAL A 30 -15.35 0.58 -2.75
N ALA A 31 -15.63 -0.30 -1.79
CA ALA A 31 -14.69 -1.32 -1.35
C ALA A 31 -14.69 -2.53 -2.30
N GLN A 32 -13.50 -3.04 -2.61
CA GLN A 32 -13.32 -4.26 -3.38
C GLN A 32 -12.35 -5.20 -2.63
N PRO A 33 -12.87 -6.10 -1.78
CA PRO A 33 -12.06 -7.08 -1.10
C PRO A 33 -11.66 -8.22 -2.03
N VAL A 34 -10.40 -8.63 -1.96
CA VAL A 34 -9.84 -9.75 -2.73
C VAL A 34 -8.92 -10.58 -1.84
N LEU A 35 -9.05 -11.88 -1.88
CA LEU A 35 -8.10 -12.81 -1.26
C LEU A 35 -7.01 -13.15 -2.27
N TYR A 36 -5.75 -12.84 -1.93
CA TYR A 36 -4.58 -13.17 -2.74
C TYR A 36 -3.86 -14.38 -2.18
N ARG A 37 -3.44 -15.24 -3.09
CA ARG A 37 -2.55 -16.36 -2.83
C ARG A 37 -1.30 -16.17 -3.68
N ASP A 38 -0.21 -15.79 -3.04
CA ASP A 38 1.07 -15.63 -3.71
C ASP A 38 1.88 -16.93 -3.64
N THR A 39 2.39 -17.34 -4.79
CA THR A 39 3.23 -18.54 -4.94
C THR A 39 4.71 -18.18 -4.91
N ASP A 40 5.57 -19.19 -4.84
CA ASP A 40 7.01 -19.01 -4.88
C ASP A 40 7.46 -18.20 -6.09
N GLY A 41 8.43 -17.35 -5.87
CA GLY A 41 8.99 -16.48 -6.89
C GLY A 41 8.23 -15.19 -7.15
N TYR A 42 7.01 -15.02 -6.60
CA TYR A 42 6.25 -13.80 -6.81
C TYR A 42 6.90 -12.57 -6.16
N GLN A 43 6.97 -11.48 -6.90
CA GLN A 43 7.61 -10.23 -6.48
C GLN A 43 6.80 -9.03 -6.97
N ILE A 44 6.76 -7.99 -6.17
CA ILE A 44 6.23 -6.68 -6.57
C ILE A 44 7.33 -5.63 -6.38
N LYS A 45 7.82 -5.07 -7.47
CA LYS A 45 8.78 -3.95 -7.42
C LYS A 45 8.16 -2.75 -6.73
N PRO A 46 8.96 -1.86 -6.11
CA PRO A 46 8.44 -0.63 -5.52
C PRO A 46 7.60 0.16 -6.51
N HIS A 47 6.36 0.48 -6.13
CA HIS A 47 5.41 1.22 -6.95
C HIS A 47 4.42 1.97 -6.07
N PRO A 48 3.82 3.05 -6.53
CA PRO A 48 2.59 3.60 -5.98
C PRO A 48 1.42 2.89 -6.67
N ASP A 49 0.32 2.70 -5.97
CA ASP A 49 -0.89 2.12 -6.54
C ASP A 49 -1.50 2.97 -7.68
N GLY A 50 -2.41 2.39 -8.47
CA GLY A 50 -3.11 3.08 -9.55
C GLY A 50 -3.96 4.28 -9.05
N SER A 51 -4.15 5.31 -9.89
CA SER A 51 -4.84 6.56 -9.51
C SER A 51 -6.31 6.37 -9.13
N LYS A 52 -6.99 5.36 -9.65
CA LYS A 52 -8.38 5.05 -9.27
C LYS A 52 -8.53 4.51 -7.85
N LYS A 53 -7.45 3.97 -7.26
CA LYS A 53 -7.43 3.53 -5.87
C LYS A 53 -7.26 4.75 -4.94
N VAL A 54 -8.04 4.80 -3.88
CA VAL A 54 -7.97 5.87 -2.87
C VAL A 54 -7.36 5.38 -1.58
N VAL A 55 -7.80 4.23 -1.09
CA VAL A 55 -7.20 3.57 0.08
C VAL A 55 -6.88 2.14 -0.26
N THR A 56 -5.71 1.69 0.14
CA THR A 56 -5.32 0.28 0.11
C THR A 56 -5.14 -0.20 1.54
N MET A 57 -5.83 -1.27 1.89
CA MET A 57 -5.72 -1.97 3.17
C MET A 57 -5.38 -3.42 2.91
N GLN A 58 -4.39 -3.95 3.60
CA GLN A 58 -4.01 -5.36 3.49
C GLN A 58 -3.88 -5.98 4.88
N LEU A 59 -4.50 -7.13 5.07
CA LEU A 59 -4.37 -7.96 6.25
C LEU A 59 -3.58 -9.23 5.89
N TYR A 60 -2.70 -9.65 6.77
CA TYR A 60 -1.88 -10.83 6.61
C TYR A 60 -2.53 -12.06 7.22
N CYS A 61 -2.48 -13.17 6.47
CA CYS A 61 -3.02 -14.46 6.89
C CYS A 61 -1.91 -15.51 6.78
N PRO A 62 -0.83 -15.42 7.59
CA PRO A 62 0.24 -16.41 7.55
C PRO A 62 -0.25 -17.78 8.05
N ALA A 63 0.35 -18.85 7.55
CA ALA A 63 0.15 -20.17 8.06
C ALA A 63 0.79 -20.33 9.46
N ASP A 64 1.98 -19.75 9.63
CA ASP A 64 2.75 -19.76 10.88
C ASP A 64 3.81 -18.64 10.88
N GLU A 65 4.63 -18.58 11.93
CA GLU A 65 5.66 -17.56 12.09
C GLU A 65 6.86 -17.71 11.14
N SER A 66 7.05 -18.85 10.47
CA SER A 66 8.13 -19.03 9.50
C SER A 66 7.99 -18.10 8.30
N GLN A 67 6.77 -17.61 8.05
CA GLN A 67 6.46 -16.65 6.99
C GLN A 67 6.73 -15.18 7.36
N ARG A 68 7.30 -14.91 8.54
CA ARG A 68 7.48 -13.55 9.10
C ARG A 68 8.12 -12.56 8.13
N ASP A 69 9.05 -13.01 7.30
CA ASP A 69 9.81 -12.15 6.38
C ASP A 69 9.11 -11.90 5.04
N LEU A 70 7.90 -12.45 4.84
CA LEU A 70 7.11 -12.29 3.61
C LEU A 70 6.24 -11.01 3.60
N GLY A 71 6.58 -10.03 4.42
CA GLY A 71 5.82 -8.81 4.57
C GLY A 71 6.01 -7.80 3.43
N THR A 72 5.29 -6.70 3.51
CA THR A 72 5.36 -5.58 2.56
C THR A 72 6.39 -4.56 3.04
N THR A 73 7.23 -4.08 2.14
CA THR A 73 8.19 -3.01 2.41
C THR A 73 7.64 -1.67 1.94
N LEU A 74 7.70 -0.69 2.82
CA LEU A 74 7.36 0.70 2.55
C LEU A 74 8.65 1.44 2.17
N TYR A 75 8.56 2.34 1.19
CA TYR A 75 9.69 3.10 0.67
C TYR A 75 9.41 4.59 0.71
N ARG A 76 10.46 5.38 0.70
CA ARG A 76 10.40 6.83 0.45
C ARG A 76 11.40 7.23 -0.64
N ALA A 77 11.11 8.31 -1.34
CA ALA A 77 12.09 8.94 -2.21
C ALA A 77 13.21 9.57 -1.37
N SER A 78 14.47 9.37 -1.76
CA SER A 78 15.62 9.94 -1.09
C SER A 78 16.77 10.23 -2.05
N LEU A 79 17.59 11.22 -1.72
CA LEU A 79 18.82 11.52 -2.47
C LEU A 79 19.81 10.35 -2.39
N LYS A 80 19.83 9.62 -1.28
CA LYS A 80 20.66 8.40 -1.14
C LYS A 80 20.19 7.29 -2.08
N GLY A 81 18.90 7.16 -2.28
CA GLY A 81 18.32 6.21 -3.23
C GLY A 81 18.69 6.53 -4.68
N LEU A 82 18.88 7.81 -5.03
CA LEU A 82 19.33 8.22 -6.37
C LEU A 82 20.78 7.81 -6.66
N ILE A 83 21.62 7.70 -5.63
CA ILE A 83 23.04 7.31 -5.77
C ILE A 83 23.16 5.77 -5.86
N ASN A 84 22.25 5.01 -5.29
CA ASN A 84 22.27 3.55 -5.34
C ASN A 84 21.72 3.04 -6.67
N VAL A 85 22.60 2.50 -7.49
CA VAL A 85 22.25 1.89 -8.78
C VAL A 85 21.20 0.79 -8.55
N GLY A 86 20.03 0.92 -9.17
CA GLY A 86 18.94 -0.05 -9.09
C GLY A 86 17.83 0.25 -8.08
N SER A 87 17.95 1.31 -7.27
CA SER A 87 16.93 1.67 -6.27
C SER A 87 15.84 2.64 -6.77
N TYR A 88 15.93 3.10 -8.02
CA TYR A 88 15.00 4.10 -8.60
C TYR A 88 14.81 5.35 -7.73
N GLY A 89 15.83 5.76 -6.96
CA GLY A 89 15.72 6.90 -6.05
C GLY A 89 14.91 6.61 -4.78
N LEU A 90 14.64 5.34 -4.48
CA LEU A 90 13.86 4.92 -3.33
C LEU A 90 14.75 4.25 -2.27
N GLU A 91 14.45 4.50 -1.01
CA GLU A 91 15.04 3.78 0.11
C GLU A 91 13.95 3.07 0.93
N PRO A 92 14.20 1.84 1.41
CA PRO A 92 13.27 1.16 2.30
C PRO A 92 13.21 1.89 3.65
N VAL A 93 12.00 2.12 4.14
CA VAL A 93 11.76 2.76 5.45
C VAL A 93 11.39 1.70 6.48
N LYS A 94 10.54 0.76 6.11
CA LYS A 94 10.04 -0.27 7.02
C LYS A 94 9.54 -1.47 6.23
N THR A 95 9.95 -2.66 6.65
CA THR A 95 9.28 -3.91 6.26
C THR A 95 8.36 -4.34 7.38
N LEU A 96 7.09 -4.55 7.06
CA LEU A 96 6.09 -5.00 8.02
C LEU A 96 6.21 -6.52 8.18
N PRO A 97 6.24 -7.06 9.41
CA PRO A 97 6.32 -8.50 9.60
C PRO A 97 5.03 -9.18 9.13
N PHE A 98 5.15 -10.29 8.41
CA PHE A 98 4.02 -11.08 7.95
C PHE A 98 3.56 -12.02 9.07
N LEU A 99 2.74 -11.49 9.98
CA LEU A 99 2.28 -12.17 11.19
C LEU A 99 0.76 -12.14 11.31
N PRO A 100 0.15 -13.04 12.09
CA PRO A 100 -1.28 -13.00 12.40
C PRO A 100 -1.66 -11.65 13.02
N ASN A 101 -2.86 -11.17 12.66
CA ASN A 101 -3.40 -9.88 13.14
C ASN A 101 -2.53 -8.65 12.81
N VAL A 102 -1.60 -8.78 11.87
CA VAL A 102 -0.84 -7.66 11.33
C VAL A 102 -1.38 -7.28 9.96
N GLY A 103 -1.40 -6.00 9.69
CA GLY A 103 -1.80 -5.44 8.41
C GLY A 103 -1.39 -3.99 8.31
N TYR A 104 -1.77 -3.36 7.23
CA TYR A 104 -1.56 -1.95 7.01
C TYR A 104 -2.69 -1.33 6.20
N ALA A 105 -2.83 -0.03 6.32
CA ALA A 105 -3.66 0.78 5.44
C ALA A 105 -2.91 2.07 5.10
N PHE A 106 -3.08 2.54 3.88
CA PHE A 106 -2.58 3.85 3.46
C PHE A 106 -3.49 4.47 2.41
N VAL A 107 -3.48 5.80 2.36
CA VAL A 107 -4.11 6.55 1.27
C VAL A 107 -3.16 6.54 0.07
N VAL A 108 -3.68 6.25 -1.10
CA VAL A 108 -2.91 6.22 -2.35
C VAL A 108 -2.63 7.64 -2.81
N LEU A 109 -1.38 8.08 -2.63
CA LEU A 109 -0.91 9.39 -3.04
C LEU A 109 0.05 9.27 -4.23
N LYS A 110 -0.15 10.13 -5.23
CA LYS A 110 0.65 10.30 -6.43
C LYS A 110 1.46 11.59 -6.36
N ALA A 111 2.36 11.78 -7.30
CA ALA A 111 3.19 12.97 -7.37
C ALA A 111 2.38 14.28 -7.43
N TYR A 112 1.23 14.27 -8.11
CA TYR A 112 0.35 15.43 -8.19
C TYR A 112 -0.44 15.72 -6.91
N HIS A 113 -0.55 14.74 -6.00
CA HIS A 113 -1.08 14.96 -4.66
C HIS A 113 0.00 15.51 -3.72
N SER A 114 1.17 14.86 -3.71
CA SER A 114 2.33 15.25 -2.91
C SER A 114 3.57 14.49 -3.35
N LEU A 115 4.61 15.21 -3.77
CA LEU A 115 5.89 14.61 -4.17
C LEU A 115 6.58 13.89 -3.00
N LEU A 116 6.41 14.40 -1.77
CA LEU A 116 7.10 13.88 -0.60
C LEU A 116 6.35 12.74 0.10
N LYS A 117 5.03 12.63 -0.13
CA LYS A 117 4.16 11.68 0.57
C LYS A 117 3.59 10.59 -0.35
N MET A 118 4.27 10.29 -1.45
CA MET A 118 3.83 9.20 -2.34
C MET A 118 3.82 7.87 -1.59
N SER A 119 2.79 7.07 -1.82
CA SER A 119 2.57 5.77 -1.16
C SER A 119 3.40 4.64 -1.79
N TRP A 120 4.71 4.81 -1.83
CA TRP A 120 5.62 3.80 -2.38
C TRP A 120 5.67 2.55 -1.51
N HIS A 121 5.37 1.42 -2.09
CA HIS A 121 5.43 0.13 -1.43
C HIS A 121 5.77 -0.98 -2.42
N GLY A 122 6.22 -2.11 -1.89
CA GLY A 122 6.58 -3.26 -2.71
C GLY A 122 6.75 -4.50 -1.85
N ARG A 123 7.05 -5.60 -2.49
CA ARG A 123 7.33 -6.85 -1.82
C ARG A 123 8.54 -7.52 -2.47
N GLN A 124 9.46 -7.95 -1.64
CA GLN A 124 10.57 -8.76 -2.08
C GLN A 124 10.06 -10.11 -2.63
N LYS A 125 10.93 -10.82 -3.31
CA LYS A 125 10.60 -12.13 -3.87
C LYS A 125 10.12 -13.06 -2.75
N VAL A 126 8.95 -13.64 -2.94
CA VAL A 126 8.37 -14.60 -2.00
C VAL A 126 9.10 -15.93 -2.18
N HIS A 127 9.56 -16.49 -1.06
CA HIS A 127 10.06 -17.85 -0.97
C HIS A 127 9.10 -18.66 -0.11
N THR A 128 8.30 -19.49 -0.75
CA THR A 128 7.25 -20.26 -0.08
C THR A 128 7.03 -21.59 -0.77
N THR A 129 6.30 -22.49 -0.12
CA THR A 129 5.92 -23.80 -0.69
C THR A 129 4.47 -23.78 -1.17
N SER A 130 4.08 -24.75 -1.97
CA SER A 130 2.71 -24.94 -2.41
C SER A 130 1.75 -25.21 -1.23
N GLU A 131 2.27 -25.82 -0.16
CA GLU A 131 1.51 -26.15 1.05
C GLU A 131 1.32 -24.94 1.97
N HIS A 132 2.30 -24.02 1.99
CA HIS A 132 2.28 -22.81 2.80
C HIS A 132 2.39 -21.55 1.93
N PRO A 133 1.42 -21.29 1.04
CA PRO A 133 1.44 -20.08 0.23
C PRO A 133 1.28 -18.85 1.11
N ARG A 134 1.73 -17.71 0.61
CA ARG A 134 1.48 -16.44 1.29
C ARG A 134 0.04 -15.99 0.99
N ILE A 135 -0.79 -15.92 2.02
CA ILE A 135 -2.20 -15.50 1.90
C ILE A 135 -2.40 -14.10 2.46
N THR A 136 -3.08 -13.24 1.72
CA THR A 136 -3.45 -11.89 2.18
C THR A 136 -4.87 -11.53 1.78
N LEU A 137 -5.57 -10.84 2.66
CA LEU A 137 -6.82 -10.17 2.34
C LEU A 137 -6.50 -8.71 1.98
N LEU A 138 -6.65 -8.36 0.72
CA LEU A 138 -6.52 -6.99 0.23
C LEU A 138 -7.92 -6.38 0.10
N ASN A 139 -8.16 -5.25 0.75
CA ASN A 139 -9.34 -4.45 0.54
C ASN A 139 -8.92 -3.09 -0.05
N THR A 140 -9.33 -2.84 -1.28
CA THR A 140 -9.03 -1.60 -1.97
C THR A 140 -10.30 -0.78 -2.11
N PHE A 141 -10.22 0.49 -1.79
CA PHE A 141 -11.30 1.45 -1.94
C PHE A 141 -11.05 2.30 -3.18
N TYR A 142 -11.98 2.26 -4.10
CA TYR A 142 -11.93 2.98 -5.36
C TYR A 142 -12.90 4.15 -5.34
N VAL A 143 -12.61 5.18 -6.13
CA VAL A 143 -13.61 6.23 -6.42
C VAL A 143 -14.80 5.58 -7.12
N LYS A 144 -16.01 5.88 -6.65
CA LYS A 144 -17.24 5.44 -7.29
C LYS A 144 -17.37 6.10 -8.66
N GLU A 145 -17.48 5.30 -9.72
CA GLU A 145 -17.72 5.82 -11.08
C GLU A 145 -19.05 6.60 -11.13
N GLY A 146 -19.05 7.74 -11.82
CA GLY A 146 -20.23 8.61 -11.95
C GLY A 146 -20.27 9.82 -11.01
N VAL A 147 -19.28 9.97 -10.12
CA VAL A 147 -18.98 11.23 -9.46
C VAL A 147 -17.92 11.91 -10.33
N GLY A 148 -18.36 12.87 -11.16
CA GLY A 148 -17.50 13.56 -12.10
C GLY A 148 -16.26 14.17 -11.43
N PHE A 149 -15.12 13.87 -11.98
CA PHE A 149 -13.89 14.61 -11.82
C PHE A 149 -13.62 15.36 -13.13
#